data_2274df06216d3253913c625d5eab9a24
#
_entry.id   2274df06216d3253913c625d5eab9a24
#
_cell.length_a   1.000
_cell.length_b   1.000
_cell.length_c   1.000
_cell.angle_alpha   90.00
_cell.angle_beta   90.00
_cell.angle_gamma   90.00
#
_symmetry.space_group_name_H-M   'P 1'
#
loop_
_entity.id
_entity.type
_entity.pdbx_description
1 polymer ?
#
loop_
_entity_poly.entity_id
_entity_poly.type
_entity_poly.pdbx_seq_one_letter_code
_entity_poly.pdbx_strand_id
1 'polypeptide(L)'
;NMPEKIDLETHFSVFSDLSYFACNKIFKKELFENKRFKKNIHFEDIQLIPQLLLECRTIAQTQCYHYDYLERKDSITKTHNRSGLDILKAVEAVNVAFEKSQYAAKNKELKNFNILEGVYTFLAYLAFVKDDRSYGEMSNALKSFSRKHHLSKREIFTYQRFEKNYLLSLPLKKKVFYFLYFTGLYSFVRKLI
;
A
#
# COMPACT_ATOMS: atom_id res chain seq x y z
N ASN A 1 -17.88 -8.44 -9.93
CA ASN A 1 -18.50 -7.57 -8.91
C ASN A 1 -18.36 -8.25 -7.54
N MET A 2 -17.79 -7.56 -6.57
CA MET A 2 -17.79 -8.05 -5.20
C MET A 2 -19.21 -7.97 -4.62
N PRO A 3 -19.62 -8.91 -3.76
CA PRO A 3 -20.93 -8.88 -3.12
C PRO A 3 -21.06 -7.68 -2.18
N GLU A 4 -22.28 -7.22 -1.93
CA GLU A 4 -22.54 -6.11 -0.98
C GLU A 4 -22.04 -6.43 0.43
N LYS A 5 -22.04 -7.71 0.80
CA LYS A 5 -21.54 -8.21 2.09
C LYS A 5 -20.43 -9.21 1.84
N ILE A 6 -19.25 -8.96 2.38
CA ILE A 6 -18.03 -9.76 2.21
C ILE A 6 -17.68 -10.39 3.57
N ASP A 7 -17.62 -11.71 3.60
CA ASP A 7 -17.09 -12.46 4.75
C ASP A 7 -15.58 -12.63 4.55
N LEU A 8 -14.77 -12.16 5.49
CA LEU A 8 -13.32 -12.20 5.39
C LEU A 8 -12.72 -13.61 5.53
N GLU A 9 -13.43 -14.55 6.16
CA GLU A 9 -12.94 -15.94 6.24
C GLU A 9 -12.92 -16.61 4.87
N THR A 10 -13.92 -16.30 4.04
CA THR A 10 -14.07 -16.89 2.69
C THR A 10 -13.47 -16.04 1.58
N HIS A 11 -13.36 -14.72 1.74
CA HIS A 11 -12.91 -13.77 0.73
C HIS A 11 -11.76 -12.90 1.23
N PHE A 12 -10.74 -13.50 1.82
CA PHE A 12 -9.64 -12.77 2.44
C PHE A 12 -8.74 -12.02 1.45
N SER A 13 -8.81 -12.31 0.15
CA SER A 13 -8.10 -11.53 -0.89
C SER A 13 -8.43 -10.04 -0.83
N VAL A 14 -9.61 -9.69 -0.34
CA VAL A 14 -10.03 -8.31 -0.07
C VAL A 14 -9.01 -7.55 0.79
N PHE A 15 -8.34 -8.22 1.72
CA PHE A 15 -7.30 -7.61 2.55
C PHE A 15 -6.20 -6.95 1.71
N SER A 16 -5.75 -7.58 0.64
CA SER A 16 -4.71 -7.03 -0.24
C SER A 16 -5.24 -6.24 -1.44
N ASP A 17 -6.55 -6.28 -1.67
CA ASP A 17 -7.16 -5.65 -2.85
C ASP A 17 -7.80 -4.30 -2.55
N LEU A 18 -8.21 -4.05 -1.30
CA LEU A 18 -8.85 -2.81 -0.91
C LEU A 18 -7.91 -1.59 -1.00
N SER A 19 -8.52 -0.44 -1.20
CA SER A 19 -7.90 0.86 -0.92
C SER A 19 -7.99 1.16 0.58
N TYR A 20 -6.91 1.62 1.19
CA TYR A 20 -6.87 1.90 2.63
C TYR A 20 -7.22 3.34 3.02
N PHE A 21 -7.70 4.17 2.09
CA PHE A 21 -8.18 5.52 2.42
C PHE A 21 -9.25 5.46 3.51
N ALA A 22 -9.04 6.21 4.59
CA ALA A 22 -9.98 6.26 5.70
C ALA A 22 -11.28 7.00 5.34
N CYS A 23 -11.18 8.01 4.46
CA CYS A 23 -12.28 8.90 4.11
C CYS A 23 -13.44 8.23 3.35
N ASN A 24 -13.21 7.08 2.72
CA ASN A 24 -14.23 6.32 1.98
C ASN A 24 -14.76 5.11 2.77
N LYS A 25 -14.64 5.13 4.10
CA LYS A 25 -15.01 4.01 4.97
C LYS A 25 -15.75 4.48 6.20
N ILE A 26 -16.71 3.67 6.65
CA ILE A 26 -17.40 3.81 7.92
C ILE A 26 -17.04 2.60 8.76
N PHE A 27 -16.69 2.83 10.01
CA PHE A 27 -16.27 1.80 10.95
C PHE A 27 -17.18 1.76 12.16
N LYS A 28 -17.38 0.58 12.73
CA LYS A 28 -17.94 0.46 14.07
C LYS A 28 -16.97 1.09 15.08
N LYS A 29 -17.51 1.87 16.02
CA LYS A 29 -16.72 2.58 17.04
C LYS A 29 -15.86 1.64 17.89
N GLU A 30 -16.35 0.45 18.17
CA GLU A 30 -15.70 -0.58 18.97
C GLU A 30 -14.34 -0.99 18.41
N LEU A 31 -14.16 -0.97 17.07
CA LEU A 31 -12.89 -1.25 16.42
C LEU A 31 -11.77 -0.26 16.84
N PHE A 32 -12.14 0.89 17.38
CA PHE A 32 -11.20 1.91 17.83
C PHE A 32 -10.95 1.91 19.35
N GLU A 33 -11.44 0.95 20.12
CA GLU A 33 -11.25 0.93 21.58
C GLU A 33 -9.77 0.99 21.96
N ASN A 34 -8.93 0.17 21.31
CA ASN A 34 -7.51 0.05 21.57
C ASN A 34 -6.62 0.48 20.37
N LYS A 35 -7.21 1.11 19.36
CA LYS A 35 -6.51 1.53 18.16
C LYS A 35 -6.78 3.00 17.85
N ARG A 36 -5.73 3.69 17.43
CA ARG A 36 -5.80 5.11 17.04
C ARG A 36 -4.88 5.37 15.85
N PHE A 37 -5.23 6.36 15.06
CA PHE A 37 -4.30 6.92 14.09
C PHE A 37 -3.05 7.42 14.80
N LYS A 38 -1.89 6.98 14.33
CA LYS A 38 -0.62 7.37 14.93
C LYS A 38 -0.32 8.82 14.58
N LYS A 39 -0.03 9.64 15.59
CA LYS A 39 0.33 11.05 15.38
C LYS A 39 1.72 11.17 14.76
N ASN A 40 1.94 12.24 13.97
CA ASN A 40 3.22 12.61 13.39
C ASN A 40 3.84 11.54 12.46
N ILE A 41 3.03 10.76 11.79
CA ILE A 41 3.45 9.92 10.67
C ILE A 41 2.61 10.24 9.44
N HIS A 42 3.22 10.13 8.27
CA HIS A 42 2.49 10.11 7.01
C HIS A 42 1.99 8.68 6.72
N PHE A 43 0.90 8.56 5.95
CA PHE A 43 0.31 7.26 5.59
C PHE A 43 -0.22 6.48 6.81
N GLU A 44 -0.79 7.20 7.76
CA GLU A 44 -1.40 6.66 8.97
C GLU A 44 -2.60 5.75 8.65
N ASP A 45 -3.23 5.96 7.52
CA ASP A 45 -4.31 5.13 6.99
C ASP A 45 -3.80 3.75 6.55
N ILE A 46 -2.68 3.66 5.82
CA ILE A 46 -2.02 2.40 5.49
C ILE A 46 -1.61 1.65 6.77
N GLN A 47 -1.24 2.37 7.82
CA GLN A 47 -0.85 1.75 9.08
C GLN A 47 -2.05 1.22 9.87
N LEU A 48 -3.16 1.95 9.94
CA LEU A 48 -4.27 1.62 10.83
C LEU A 48 -5.37 0.78 10.16
N ILE A 49 -5.80 1.16 8.95
CA ILE A 49 -6.97 0.54 8.31
C ILE A 49 -6.81 -0.97 8.11
N PRO A 50 -5.67 -1.50 7.63
CA PRO A 50 -5.48 -2.94 7.53
C PRO A 50 -5.57 -3.64 8.90
N GLN A 51 -5.08 -3.01 9.98
CA GLN A 51 -5.16 -3.58 11.31
C GLN A 51 -6.59 -3.64 11.84
N LEU A 52 -7.45 -2.66 11.50
CA LEU A 52 -8.88 -2.72 11.81
C LEU A 52 -9.57 -3.84 11.02
N LEU A 53 -9.18 -4.05 9.75
CA LEU A 53 -9.72 -5.14 8.94
C LEU A 53 -9.41 -6.52 9.52
N LEU A 54 -8.24 -6.72 10.14
CA LEU A 54 -7.89 -7.98 10.79
C LEU A 54 -8.80 -8.33 11.99
N GLU A 55 -9.53 -7.35 12.54
CA GLU A 55 -10.52 -7.54 13.61
C GLU A 55 -11.94 -7.65 13.08
N CYS A 56 -12.15 -7.42 11.78
CA CYS A 56 -13.45 -7.56 11.16
C CYS A 56 -13.69 -9.00 10.71
N ARG A 57 -14.94 -9.46 10.87
CA ARG A 57 -15.42 -10.67 10.22
C ARG A 57 -16.10 -10.35 8.89
N THR A 58 -16.81 -9.23 8.85
CA THR A 58 -17.62 -8.85 7.69
C THR A 58 -17.35 -7.42 7.30
N ILE A 59 -17.27 -7.19 5.98
CA ILE A 59 -17.24 -5.87 5.36
C ILE A 59 -18.50 -5.73 4.51
N ALA A 60 -19.19 -4.60 4.62
CA ALA A 60 -20.24 -4.22 3.69
C ALA A 60 -19.70 -3.16 2.72
N GLN A 61 -20.20 -3.16 1.49
CA GLN A 61 -19.88 -2.13 0.50
C GLN A 61 -21.17 -1.57 -0.12
N THR A 62 -21.09 -0.34 -0.58
CA THR A 62 -22.16 0.33 -1.32
C THR A 62 -21.61 0.86 -2.65
N GLN A 63 -22.47 0.94 -3.66
CA GLN A 63 -22.17 1.55 -4.95
C GLN A 63 -22.55 3.04 -4.96
N CYS A 64 -23.12 3.56 -3.87
CA CYS A 64 -23.48 4.97 -3.77
C CYS A 64 -22.26 5.84 -3.46
N TYR A 65 -22.20 7.03 -4.04
CA TYR A 65 -21.19 8.03 -3.73
C TYR A 65 -21.65 8.81 -2.49
N HIS A 66 -20.89 8.70 -1.40
CA HIS A 66 -21.19 9.36 -0.13
C HIS A 66 -20.10 10.37 0.29
N TYR A 67 -19.01 10.44 -0.47
CA TYR A 67 -17.88 11.29 -0.13
C TYR A 67 -17.29 11.91 -1.38
N ASP A 68 -17.24 13.25 -1.40
CA ASP A 68 -16.61 14.04 -2.45
C ASP A 68 -15.18 14.40 -2.04
N TYR A 69 -14.19 13.90 -2.78
CA TYR A 69 -12.78 14.20 -2.53
C TYR A 69 -12.36 15.47 -3.27
N LEU A 70 -12.22 16.58 -2.51
CA LEU A 70 -11.73 17.83 -3.06
C LEU A 70 -10.20 17.80 -3.21
N GLU A 71 -9.74 17.88 -4.46
CA GLU A 71 -8.31 17.99 -4.72
C GLU A 71 -7.80 19.41 -4.42
N ARG A 72 -6.85 19.54 -3.50
CA ARG A 72 -6.23 20.81 -3.12
C ARG A 72 -4.78 20.89 -3.62
N LYS A 73 -4.34 22.12 -4.00
CA LYS A 73 -2.97 22.34 -4.48
C LYS A 73 -1.90 22.13 -3.39
N ASP A 74 -2.23 22.42 -2.15
CA ASP A 74 -1.40 22.37 -0.95
C ASP A 74 -1.52 21.06 -0.16
N SER A 75 -2.03 20.00 -0.81
CA SER A 75 -2.15 18.69 -0.16
C SER A 75 -0.78 18.13 0.23
N ILE A 76 -0.67 17.60 1.45
CA ILE A 76 0.54 16.95 1.99
C ILE A 76 1.01 15.83 1.06
N THR A 77 0.10 15.14 0.38
CA THR A 77 0.42 14.08 -0.60
C THR A 77 1.18 14.58 -1.82
N LYS A 78 1.28 15.89 -2.05
CA LYS A 78 2.05 16.50 -3.15
C LYS A 78 3.49 16.84 -2.77
N THR A 79 3.86 16.73 -1.48
CA THR A 79 5.24 16.93 -1.02
C THR A 79 5.95 15.58 -0.94
N HIS A 80 6.90 15.35 -1.84
CA HIS A 80 7.63 14.09 -1.94
C HIS A 80 9.06 14.25 -1.43
N ASN A 81 9.33 13.71 -0.25
CA ASN A 81 10.61 13.78 0.43
C ASN A 81 10.84 12.48 1.25
N ARG A 82 11.80 12.53 2.19
CA ARG A 82 12.14 11.39 3.06
C ARG A 82 10.97 10.85 3.89
N SER A 83 9.89 11.62 4.10
CA SER A 83 8.69 11.15 4.84
C SER A 83 8.00 9.95 4.17
N GLY A 84 8.25 9.69 2.87
CA GLY A 84 7.80 8.47 2.20
C GLY A 84 8.32 7.17 2.85
N LEU A 85 9.38 7.21 3.67
CA LEU A 85 9.82 6.06 4.48
C LEU A 85 8.76 5.60 5.48
N ASP A 86 7.80 6.46 5.83
CA ASP A 86 6.71 6.11 6.72
C ASP A 86 5.75 5.10 6.09
N ILE A 87 5.69 4.99 4.75
CA ILE A 87 4.96 3.91 4.06
C ILE A 87 5.51 2.54 4.51
N LEU A 88 6.83 2.35 4.45
CA LEU A 88 7.43 1.08 4.84
C LEU A 88 7.25 0.79 6.33
N LYS A 89 7.34 1.82 7.18
CA LYS A 89 7.06 1.68 8.62
C LYS A 89 5.59 1.30 8.88
N ALA A 90 4.66 1.90 8.13
CA ALA A 90 3.24 1.58 8.21
C ALA A 90 2.99 0.10 7.82
N VAL A 91 3.58 -0.34 6.70
CA VAL A 91 3.48 -1.73 6.23
C VAL A 91 4.09 -2.71 7.25
N GLU A 92 5.24 -2.39 7.83
CA GLU A 92 5.85 -3.23 8.89
C GLU A 92 4.95 -3.36 10.12
N ALA A 93 4.30 -2.30 10.54
CA ALA A 93 3.35 -2.35 11.66
C ALA A 93 2.16 -3.28 11.35
N VAL A 94 1.70 -3.30 10.10
CA VAL A 94 0.65 -4.22 9.66
C VAL A 94 1.15 -5.66 9.64
N ASN A 95 2.38 -5.93 9.18
CA ASN A 95 2.95 -7.28 9.22
C ASN A 95 2.96 -7.85 10.65
N VAL A 96 3.42 -7.04 11.63
CA VAL A 96 3.42 -7.44 13.05
C VAL A 96 2.02 -7.73 13.58
N ALA A 97 1.03 -6.92 13.20
CA ALA A 97 -0.36 -7.13 13.60
C ALA A 97 -0.96 -8.38 12.92
N PHE A 98 -0.63 -8.59 11.65
CA PHE A 98 -1.07 -9.74 10.88
C PHE A 98 -0.61 -11.07 11.47
N GLU A 99 0.66 -11.18 11.86
CA GLU A 99 1.25 -12.36 12.48
C GLU A 99 0.55 -12.75 13.80
N LYS A 100 -0.05 -11.77 14.49
CA LYS A 100 -0.79 -11.95 15.75
C LYS A 100 -2.30 -12.15 15.55
N SER A 101 -2.78 -12.04 14.34
CA SER A 101 -4.21 -12.13 14.01
C SER A 101 -4.66 -13.57 13.78
N GLN A 102 -5.98 -13.77 13.78
CA GLN A 102 -6.58 -15.05 13.36
C GLN A 102 -6.27 -15.41 11.90
N TYR A 103 -5.80 -14.49 11.10
CA TYR A 103 -5.45 -14.66 9.69
C TYR A 103 -3.97 -14.93 9.44
N ALA A 104 -3.17 -15.16 10.47
CA ALA A 104 -1.70 -15.35 10.34
C ALA A 104 -1.29 -16.42 9.32
N ALA A 105 -2.14 -17.42 9.08
CA ALA A 105 -1.89 -18.47 8.07
C ALA A 105 -2.09 -17.99 6.60
N LYS A 106 -2.69 -16.80 6.37
CA LYS A 106 -2.98 -16.26 5.04
C LYS A 106 -1.76 -15.53 4.44
N ASN A 107 -0.64 -16.23 4.37
CA ASN A 107 0.66 -15.67 3.96
C ASN A 107 0.66 -15.07 2.54
N LYS A 108 -0.15 -15.60 1.63
CA LYS A 108 -0.27 -15.09 0.26
C LYS A 108 -0.83 -13.67 0.25
N GLU A 109 -1.87 -13.42 1.02
CA GLU A 109 -2.52 -12.12 1.10
C GLU A 109 -1.65 -11.09 1.80
N LEU A 110 -0.91 -11.47 2.84
CA LEU A 110 0.10 -10.62 3.46
C LEU A 110 1.20 -10.25 2.45
N LYS A 111 1.67 -11.23 1.68
CA LYS A 111 2.67 -11.00 0.64
C LYS A 111 2.15 -10.05 -0.45
N ASN A 112 0.90 -10.23 -0.87
CA ASN A 112 0.24 -9.35 -1.83
C ASN A 112 0.10 -7.92 -1.27
N PHE A 113 -0.26 -7.77 0.00
CA PHE A 113 -0.28 -6.47 0.69
C PHE A 113 1.11 -5.81 0.70
N ASN A 114 2.16 -6.56 1.02
CA ASN A 114 3.54 -6.07 0.99
C ASN A 114 3.97 -5.65 -0.41
N ILE A 115 3.54 -6.35 -1.45
CA ILE A 115 3.80 -5.96 -2.85
C ILE A 115 3.04 -4.68 -3.21
N LEU A 116 1.74 -4.60 -2.89
CA LEU A 116 0.94 -3.43 -3.24
C LEU A 116 1.41 -2.18 -2.51
N GLU A 117 1.45 -2.22 -1.18
CA GLU A 117 1.74 -1.01 -0.39
C GLU A 117 3.24 -0.80 -0.16
N GLY A 118 3.98 -1.87 0.14
CA GLY A 118 5.42 -1.78 0.39
C GLY A 118 6.25 -1.56 -0.88
N VAL A 119 5.79 -2.05 -2.03
CA VAL A 119 6.55 -1.88 -3.29
C VAL A 119 5.88 -0.86 -4.21
N TYR A 120 4.66 -1.11 -4.70
CA TYR A 120 4.04 -0.27 -5.73
C TYR A 120 3.66 1.12 -5.21
N THR A 121 3.02 1.22 -4.05
CA THR A 121 2.67 2.52 -3.44
C THR A 121 3.92 3.30 -3.06
N PHE A 122 4.92 2.62 -2.48
CA PHE A 122 6.20 3.26 -2.16
C PHE A 122 6.93 3.76 -3.41
N LEU A 123 7.00 2.97 -4.49
CA LEU A 123 7.62 3.37 -5.75
C LEU A 123 6.86 4.52 -6.43
N ALA A 124 5.51 4.50 -6.36
CA ALA A 124 4.71 5.60 -6.87
C ALA A 124 5.05 6.93 -6.17
N TYR A 125 5.33 6.90 -4.87
CA TYR A 125 5.81 8.05 -4.13
C TYR A 125 7.26 8.41 -4.49
N LEU A 126 8.15 7.42 -4.53
CA LEU A 126 9.58 7.60 -4.82
C LEU A 126 9.82 8.25 -6.19
N ALA A 127 8.94 8.01 -7.17
CA ALA A 127 9.02 8.59 -8.51
C ALA A 127 9.05 10.12 -8.51
N PHE A 128 8.49 10.76 -7.49
CA PHE A 128 8.41 12.22 -7.37
C PHE A 128 9.43 12.82 -6.41
N VAL A 129 10.27 12.01 -5.76
CA VAL A 129 11.33 12.50 -4.86
C VAL A 129 12.46 13.08 -5.71
N LYS A 130 12.69 14.39 -5.61
CA LYS A 130 13.68 15.11 -6.41
C LYS A 130 15.09 15.06 -5.81
N ASP A 131 15.21 15.13 -4.49
CA ASP A 131 16.48 15.12 -3.78
C ASP A 131 17.19 13.77 -3.91
N ASP A 132 18.45 13.78 -4.39
CA ASP A 132 19.23 12.56 -4.67
C ASP A 132 19.58 11.76 -3.41
N ARG A 133 19.82 12.45 -2.30
CA ARG A 133 20.13 11.80 -1.03
C ARG A 133 18.91 11.03 -0.52
N SER A 134 17.76 11.70 -0.45
CA SER A 134 16.50 11.08 -0.04
C SER A 134 16.10 9.93 -0.98
N TYR A 135 16.26 10.10 -2.28
CA TYR A 135 16.02 9.04 -3.26
C TYR A 135 16.92 7.82 -3.02
N GLY A 136 18.21 8.01 -2.80
CA GLY A 136 19.17 6.94 -2.52
C GLY A 136 18.82 6.18 -1.23
N GLU A 137 18.56 6.90 -0.14
CA GLU A 137 18.14 6.33 1.14
C GLU A 137 16.85 5.52 0.99
N MET A 138 15.83 6.06 0.35
CA MET A 138 14.55 5.41 0.12
C MET A 138 14.66 4.19 -0.79
N SER A 139 15.44 4.28 -1.87
CA SER A 139 15.68 3.14 -2.77
C SER A 139 16.38 1.97 -2.05
N ASN A 140 17.34 2.28 -1.17
CA ASN A 140 18.01 1.26 -0.35
C ASN A 140 17.06 0.67 0.70
N ALA A 141 16.20 1.48 1.31
CA ALA A 141 15.17 1.01 2.24
C ALA A 141 14.21 0.02 1.55
N LEU A 142 13.76 0.33 0.32
CA LEU A 142 12.91 -0.59 -0.45
C LEU A 142 13.61 -1.91 -0.78
N LYS A 143 14.90 -1.87 -1.16
CA LYS A 143 15.68 -3.10 -1.41
C LYS A 143 15.78 -3.96 -0.14
N SER A 144 15.99 -3.34 1.02
CA SER A 144 16.07 -4.02 2.31
C SER A 144 14.72 -4.61 2.70
N PHE A 145 13.63 -3.85 2.53
CA PHE A 145 12.25 -4.32 2.73
C PHE A 145 11.92 -5.53 1.84
N SER A 146 12.21 -5.44 0.54
CA SER A 146 11.94 -6.54 -0.39
C SER A 146 12.70 -7.82 -0.03
N ARG A 147 13.96 -7.70 0.43
CA ARG A 147 14.74 -8.85 0.92
C ARG A 147 14.16 -9.45 2.19
N LYS A 148 13.83 -8.60 3.17
CA LYS A 148 13.24 -9.02 4.45
C LYS A 148 11.95 -9.83 4.26
N HIS A 149 11.09 -9.39 3.35
CA HIS A 149 9.80 -10.04 3.08
C HIS A 149 9.86 -11.05 1.93
N HIS A 150 11.06 -11.43 1.47
CA HIS A 150 11.27 -12.42 0.41
C HIS A 150 10.46 -12.15 -0.86
N LEU A 151 10.39 -10.86 -1.27
CA LEU A 151 9.66 -10.43 -2.46
C LEU A 151 10.56 -10.53 -3.69
N SER A 152 10.30 -11.53 -4.52
CA SER A 152 11.02 -11.69 -5.79
C SER A 152 10.48 -10.75 -6.87
N LYS A 153 11.35 -10.39 -7.84
CA LYS A 153 10.91 -9.59 -9.00
C LYS A 153 9.76 -10.27 -9.75
N ARG A 154 9.81 -11.61 -9.88
CA ARG A 154 8.75 -12.37 -10.54
C ARG A 154 7.41 -12.16 -9.87
N GLU A 155 7.34 -12.29 -8.54
CA GLU A 155 6.10 -12.08 -7.78
C GLU A 155 5.58 -10.66 -7.90
N ILE A 156 6.48 -9.66 -7.87
CA ILE A 156 6.10 -8.26 -8.07
C ILE A 156 5.49 -8.05 -9.47
N PHE A 157 6.12 -8.56 -10.53
CA PHE A 157 5.62 -8.41 -11.90
C PHE A 157 4.35 -9.21 -12.20
N THR A 158 4.14 -10.34 -11.51
CA THR A 158 2.96 -11.19 -11.69
C THR A 158 1.84 -10.92 -10.68
N TYR A 159 2.03 -9.95 -9.78
CA TYR A 159 1.03 -9.58 -8.78
C TYR A 159 -0.31 -9.23 -9.43
N GLN A 160 -1.38 -9.80 -8.88
CA GLN A 160 -2.74 -9.55 -9.32
C GLN A 160 -3.51 -8.79 -8.25
N ARG A 161 -4.25 -7.78 -8.67
CA ARG A 161 -5.24 -7.05 -7.87
C ARG A 161 -6.60 -7.19 -8.53
N PHE A 162 -7.60 -7.64 -7.79
CA PHE A 162 -8.92 -7.98 -8.35
C PHE A 162 -8.80 -8.90 -9.58
N GLU A 163 -7.98 -9.96 -9.46
CA GLU A 163 -7.75 -10.98 -10.52
C GLU A 163 -7.09 -10.45 -11.81
N LYS A 164 -6.70 -9.16 -11.84
CA LYS A 164 -6.01 -8.54 -12.98
C LYS A 164 -4.56 -8.26 -12.65
N ASN A 165 -3.66 -8.52 -13.59
CA ASN A 165 -2.26 -8.14 -13.40
C ASN A 165 -2.15 -6.65 -13.14
N TYR A 166 -1.65 -6.29 -11.94
CA TYR A 166 -1.64 -4.90 -11.48
C TYR A 166 -0.76 -4.02 -12.36
N LEU A 167 0.45 -4.46 -12.69
CA LEU A 167 1.37 -3.68 -13.52
C LEU A 167 0.77 -3.41 -14.91
N LEU A 168 0.14 -4.41 -15.52
CA LEU A 168 -0.48 -4.25 -16.84
C LEU A 168 -1.72 -3.36 -16.82
N SER A 169 -2.38 -3.20 -15.68
CA SER A 169 -3.54 -2.32 -15.52
C SER A 169 -3.18 -0.83 -15.37
N LEU A 170 -1.90 -0.52 -15.09
CA LEU A 170 -1.46 0.85 -14.85
C LEU A 170 -1.32 1.68 -16.13
N PRO A 171 -1.40 3.02 -16.04
CA PRO A 171 -1.08 3.91 -17.15
C PRO A 171 0.36 3.74 -17.65
N LEU A 172 0.60 3.96 -18.95
CA LEU A 172 1.88 3.73 -19.61
C LEU A 172 3.06 4.40 -18.89
N LYS A 173 2.90 5.66 -18.47
CA LYS A 173 3.96 6.39 -17.73
C LYS A 173 4.42 5.65 -16.47
N LYS A 174 3.47 5.08 -15.70
CA LYS A 174 3.81 4.28 -14.50
C LYS A 174 4.48 2.96 -14.87
N LYS A 175 4.01 2.27 -15.92
CA LYS A 175 4.64 1.03 -16.41
C LYS A 175 6.11 1.27 -16.77
N VAL A 176 6.39 2.31 -17.56
CA VAL A 176 7.75 2.69 -17.97
C VAL A 176 8.61 2.98 -16.73
N PHE A 177 8.11 3.78 -15.78
CA PHE A 177 8.84 4.08 -14.55
C PHE A 177 9.20 2.79 -13.78
N TYR A 178 8.25 1.89 -13.53
CA TYR A 178 8.52 0.66 -12.80
C TYR A 178 9.50 -0.25 -13.54
N PHE A 179 9.36 -0.37 -14.86
CA PHE A 179 10.32 -1.12 -15.68
C PHE A 179 11.73 -0.56 -15.55
N LEU A 180 11.92 0.73 -15.72
CA LEU A 180 13.22 1.40 -15.57
C LEU A 180 13.80 1.23 -14.17
N TYR A 181 12.95 1.31 -13.13
CA TYR A 181 13.40 1.12 -11.75
C TYR A 181 13.91 -0.31 -11.52
N PHE A 182 13.13 -1.32 -11.88
CA PHE A 182 13.49 -2.72 -11.64
C PHE A 182 14.63 -3.24 -12.50
N THR A 183 14.89 -2.63 -13.64
CA THR A 183 16.08 -2.90 -14.48
C THR A 183 17.32 -2.14 -14.01
N GLY A 184 17.17 -1.18 -13.08
CA GLY A 184 18.26 -0.31 -12.63
C GLY A 184 18.57 0.88 -13.56
N LEU A 185 17.87 0.99 -14.69
CA LEU A 185 18.07 2.07 -15.67
C LEU A 185 17.56 3.42 -15.18
N TYR A 186 16.58 3.44 -14.26
CA TYR A 186 16.00 4.69 -13.77
C TYR A 186 17.02 5.60 -13.09
N SER A 187 17.97 5.05 -12.33
CA SER A 187 19.03 5.84 -11.69
C SER A 187 19.95 6.53 -12.68
N PHE A 188 20.09 5.97 -13.88
CA PHE A 188 20.85 6.58 -14.97
C PHE A 188 20.02 7.67 -15.68
N VAL A 189 18.77 7.35 -16.05
CA VAL A 189 17.86 8.31 -16.72
C VAL A 189 17.59 9.54 -15.85
N ARG A 190 17.42 9.34 -14.55
CA ARG A 190 17.21 10.43 -13.59
C ARG A 190 18.32 11.49 -13.56
N LYS A 191 19.57 11.10 -13.84
CA LYS A 191 20.72 12.03 -13.89
C LYS A 191 20.78 12.84 -15.18
N LEU A 192 19.98 12.47 -16.20
CA LEU A 192 19.93 13.13 -17.50
C LEU A 192 18.76 14.11 -17.63
N ILE A 193 17.81 14.09 -16.67
CA ILE A 193 16.65 14.97 -16.59
C ILE A 193 16.83 15.96 -15.44
#